data_4f70a6f459dbf10788cce57799382768
#
_entry.id   4f70a6f459dbf10788cce57799382768
#
_cell.length_a   1.000
_cell.length_b   1.000
_cell.length_c   1.000
_cell.angle_alpha   90.00
_cell.angle_beta   90.00
_cell.angle_gamma   90.00
#
_symmetry.space_group_name_H-M   'P 1'
#
loop_
_entity.id
_entity.type
_entity.pdbx_description
1 polymer ?
#
loop_
_entity_poly.entity_id
_entity_poly.type
_entity_poly.pdbx_seq_one_letter_code
_entity_poly.pdbx_strand_id
1 'polypeptide(L)'
;MRAGGRLQGEYMRNGMMGMLLQVGVVVSASAQEQAEAPAAEPATGTLVVEVKPFRSDRELPAKAVEQLKSGGLEWGLRDGKIVFTMVGKQFIDFPINHLTRYGQQESVSLPAGEYRVTGIGLEMHTSFSVKKVLERGAFFNEDAVVFRIEPGRTTTLSIDPVIGKDAIFGSTFYVPTLLASVVGDADATAPVPLNVRGPASIAWPQYTGPLKFVAK
;
A
#
# COMPACT_ATOMS: atom_id res chain seq x y z
N MET A 1 28.13 35.05 -41.05
CA MET A 1 28.05 34.88 -42.52
C MET A 1 26.75 34.17 -42.84
N ARG A 2 25.90 34.96 -43.49
CA ARG A 2 25.07 34.72 -44.70
C ARG A 2 24.08 33.58 -44.60
N ALA A 3 22.81 33.90 -44.57
CA ALA A 3 21.86 34.33 -45.62
C ALA A 3 21.17 33.04 -46.17
N GLY A 4 19.90 32.92 -46.29
CA GLY A 4 18.83 33.76 -46.75
C GLY A 4 18.00 32.87 -47.63
N GLY A 5 16.69 33.11 -47.74
CA GLY A 5 15.90 32.50 -48.82
C GLY A 5 14.40 32.47 -48.54
N ARG A 6 13.76 33.63 -48.70
CA ARG A 6 12.33 33.77 -49.02
C ARG A 6 12.06 33.26 -50.44
N LEU A 7 10.88 32.69 -50.67
CA LEU A 7 10.12 32.97 -51.89
C LEU A 7 8.62 32.75 -51.64
N GLN A 8 7.91 33.83 -51.90
CA GLN A 8 6.47 33.97 -52.11
C GLN A 8 6.07 33.36 -53.43
N GLY A 9 4.80 33.04 -53.54
CA GLY A 9 4.13 32.70 -54.79
C GLY A 9 2.64 32.78 -54.67
N GLU A 10 2.08 34.01 -54.81
CA GLU A 10 0.67 34.22 -55.12
C GLU A 10 0.33 33.67 -56.50
N TYR A 11 -0.88 33.13 -56.65
CA TYR A 11 -1.61 33.21 -57.90
C TYR A 11 -3.11 33.24 -57.63
N MET A 12 -3.70 34.40 -57.91
CA MET A 12 -5.14 34.61 -58.15
C MET A 12 -5.56 33.96 -59.46
N ARG A 13 -6.78 33.46 -59.59
CA ARG A 13 -7.73 33.90 -60.61
C ARG A 13 -9.10 33.24 -60.54
N ASN A 14 -10.09 34.10 -60.35
CA ASN A 14 -11.46 34.22 -60.89
C ASN A 14 -12.08 33.04 -61.64
N GLY A 15 -13.36 32.79 -61.30
CA GLY A 15 -14.31 32.35 -62.32
C GLY A 15 -15.64 31.78 -61.85
N MET A 16 -16.64 32.62 -61.83
CA MET A 16 -18.02 32.40 -62.36
C MET A 16 -19.03 31.53 -61.60
N MET A 17 -19.91 32.17 -60.93
CA MET A 17 -21.40 32.19 -61.02
C MET A 17 -22.09 30.90 -61.50
N GLY A 18 -22.79 30.26 -60.55
CA GLY A 18 -23.74 29.18 -60.80
C GLY A 18 -24.74 29.09 -59.65
N MET A 19 -25.88 29.75 -59.87
CA MET A 19 -27.03 29.80 -58.96
C MET A 19 -27.80 28.49 -59.10
N LEU A 20 -27.82 27.65 -58.06
CA LEU A 20 -28.71 26.49 -57.97
C LEU A 20 -29.41 26.54 -56.59
N LEU A 21 -30.72 26.81 -56.65
CA LEU A 21 -31.61 26.63 -55.50
C LEU A 21 -31.61 25.17 -55.11
N GLN A 22 -31.11 24.85 -53.94
CA GLN A 22 -31.43 23.60 -53.28
C GLN A 22 -32.26 23.86 -52.05
N VAL A 23 -33.46 23.28 -52.07
CA VAL A 23 -34.39 23.19 -50.94
C VAL A 23 -33.71 22.42 -49.79
N GLY A 24 -33.35 23.13 -48.78
CA GLY A 24 -32.75 22.51 -47.57
C GLY A 24 -33.82 21.81 -46.74
N VAL A 25 -33.78 20.52 -46.74
CA VAL A 25 -34.45 19.69 -45.72
C VAL A 25 -33.63 19.85 -44.45
N VAL A 26 -34.18 20.61 -43.50
CA VAL A 26 -33.63 20.71 -42.16
C VAL A 26 -33.94 19.37 -41.45
N VAL A 27 -33.00 18.48 -41.47
CA VAL A 27 -32.98 17.32 -40.59
C VAL A 27 -32.52 17.83 -39.21
N SER A 28 -33.48 18.05 -38.35
CA SER A 28 -33.19 18.29 -36.91
C SER A 28 -32.58 17.01 -36.34
N ALA A 29 -31.26 16.95 -36.29
CA ALA A 29 -30.54 15.96 -35.50
C ALA A 29 -30.81 16.28 -34.05
N SER A 30 -31.77 15.57 -33.46
CA SER A 30 -31.94 15.49 -32.00
C SER A 30 -30.66 14.83 -31.46
N ALA A 31 -29.76 15.63 -30.93
CA ALA A 31 -28.68 15.15 -30.09
C ALA A 31 -29.34 14.51 -28.87
N GLN A 32 -29.49 13.20 -28.88
CA GLN A 32 -29.77 12.44 -27.68
C GLN A 32 -28.53 12.62 -26.78
N GLU A 33 -28.67 13.50 -25.82
CA GLU A 33 -27.79 13.60 -24.67
C GLU A 33 -27.86 12.22 -23.97
N GLN A 34 -26.89 11.38 -24.29
CA GLN A 34 -26.70 10.09 -23.62
C GLN A 34 -26.38 10.46 -22.16
N ALA A 35 -27.40 10.42 -21.31
CA ALA A 35 -27.23 10.48 -19.88
C ALA A 35 -26.27 9.34 -19.50
N GLU A 36 -25.05 9.69 -19.17
CA GLU A 36 -24.03 8.80 -18.65
C GLU A 36 -24.64 8.12 -17.42
N ALA A 37 -24.90 6.82 -17.51
CA ALA A 37 -25.45 6.07 -16.40
C ALA A 37 -24.52 6.25 -15.20
N PRO A 38 -25.02 6.54 -14.01
CA PRO A 38 -24.16 6.69 -12.83
C PRO A 38 -23.30 5.45 -12.70
N ALA A 39 -21.98 5.66 -12.63
CA ALA A 39 -21.03 4.59 -12.46
C ALA A 39 -21.45 3.76 -11.23
N ALA A 40 -21.73 2.48 -11.43
CA ALA A 40 -22.12 1.60 -10.35
C ALA A 40 -21.05 1.64 -9.26
N GLU A 41 -21.43 1.88 -8.02
CA GLU A 41 -20.49 1.85 -6.90
C GLU A 41 -19.77 0.51 -6.89
N PRO A 42 -18.45 0.49 -6.68
CA PRO A 42 -17.69 -0.75 -6.67
C PRO A 42 -18.23 -1.66 -5.56
N ALA A 43 -18.52 -2.91 -5.91
CA ALA A 43 -18.95 -3.89 -4.95
C ALA A 43 -17.89 -4.03 -3.84
N THR A 44 -18.32 -4.04 -2.58
CA THR A 44 -17.43 -4.08 -1.41
C THR A 44 -17.51 -5.40 -0.67
N GLY A 45 -16.42 -5.76 0.02
CA GLY A 45 -16.37 -6.81 1.02
C GLY A 45 -15.78 -6.29 2.32
N THR A 46 -15.65 -7.14 3.31
CA THR A 46 -15.11 -6.78 4.62
C THR A 46 -13.74 -7.41 4.85
N LEU A 47 -12.75 -6.59 5.16
CA LEU A 47 -11.48 -7.04 5.72
C LEU A 47 -11.55 -6.94 7.24
N VAL A 48 -11.27 -8.03 7.92
CA VAL A 48 -11.01 -8.06 9.37
C VAL A 48 -9.51 -8.18 9.57
N VAL A 49 -8.89 -7.19 10.20
CA VAL A 49 -7.50 -7.25 10.65
C VAL A 49 -7.51 -7.69 12.11
N GLU A 50 -7.13 -8.93 12.35
CA GLU A 50 -6.99 -9.51 13.68
C GLU A 50 -5.54 -9.45 14.12
N VAL A 51 -5.25 -8.83 15.24
CA VAL A 51 -3.94 -8.88 15.89
C VAL A 51 -4.05 -9.77 17.11
N LYS A 52 -3.46 -10.97 17.04
CA LYS A 52 -3.51 -11.93 18.13
C LYS A 52 -2.83 -11.40 19.40
N PRO A 53 -3.16 -11.94 20.59
CA PRO A 53 -2.37 -11.68 21.76
C PRO A 53 -0.90 -12.02 21.49
N PHE A 54 0.02 -11.18 21.97
CA PHE A 54 1.44 -11.49 21.85
C PHE A 54 1.78 -12.76 22.61
N ARG A 55 2.69 -13.55 22.07
CA ARG A 55 3.26 -14.73 22.72
C ARG A 55 4.77 -14.66 22.75
N SER A 56 5.39 -15.35 23.68
CA SER A 56 6.83 -15.44 23.80
C SER A 56 7.22 -16.82 24.27
N ASP A 57 8.30 -17.37 23.73
CA ASP A 57 8.88 -18.65 24.16
C ASP A 57 9.66 -18.53 25.48
N ARG A 58 9.77 -17.31 26.02
CA ARG A 58 10.50 -16.99 27.25
C ARG A 58 9.65 -16.16 28.17
N GLU A 59 9.92 -16.24 29.46
CA GLU A 59 9.35 -15.35 30.45
C GLU A 59 9.83 -13.92 30.17
N LEU A 60 8.87 -13.00 30.06
CA LEU A 60 9.11 -11.58 29.84
C LEU A 60 9.10 -10.87 31.18
N PRO A 61 9.99 -9.86 31.40
CA PRO A 61 9.91 -9.00 32.57
C PRO A 61 8.54 -8.31 32.68
N ALA A 62 8.01 -8.15 33.88
CA ALA A 62 6.69 -7.55 34.11
C ALA A 62 6.52 -6.21 33.41
N LYS A 63 7.56 -5.35 33.43
CA LYS A 63 7.54 -4.05 32.73
C LYS A 63 7.38 -4.20 31.20
N ALA A 64 8.02 -5.21 30.59
CA ALA A 64 7.86 -5.47 29.17
C ALA A 64 6.44 -5.96 28.85
N VAL A 65 5.88 -6.84 29.68
CA VAL A 65 4.50 -7.30 29.57
C VAL A 65 3.50 -6.15 29.65
N GLU A 66 3.68 -5.21 30.58
CA GLU A 66 2.81 -4.04 30.71
C GLU A 66 2.88 -3.13 29.47
N GLN A 67 4.09 -2.89 28.96
CA GLN A 67 4.27 -2.12 27.72
C GLN A 67 3.61 -2.80 26.51
N LEU A 68 3.74 -4.12 26.38
CA LEU A 68 3.11 -4.87 25.32
C LEU A 68 1.59 -4.87 25.44
N LYS A 69 1.03 -5.00 26.66
CA LYS A 69 -0.42 -4.98 26.88
C LYS A 69 -1.06 -3.65 26.47
N SER A 70 -0.35 -2.54 26.63
CA SER A 70 -0.81 -1.21 26.19
C SER A 70 -0.53 -0.93 24.70
N GLY A 71 0.26 -1.77 24.05
CA GLY A 71 0.69 -1.62 22.67
C GLY A 71 -0.29 -2.20 21.63
N GLY A 72 0.14 -2.14 20.42
CA GLY A 72 -0.57 -2.67 19.25
C GLY A 72 0.28 -2.53 18.00
N LEU A 73 -0.29 -2.91 16.87
CA LEU A 73 0.34 -2.76 15.57
C LEU A 73 -0.24 -1.56 14.83
N GLU A 74 0.64 -0.69 14.38
CA GLU A 74 0.29 0.39 13.46
C GLU A 74 0.28 -0.17 12.02
N TRP A 75 -0.75 0.18 11.28
CA TRP A 75 -0.86 -0.23 9.88
C TRP A 75 -1.63 0.80 9.07
N GLY A 76 -1.54 0.66 7.75
CA GLY A 76 -2.23 1.53 6.82
C GLY A 76 -2.57 0.81 5.53
N LEU A 77 -3.46 1.45 4.78
CA LEU A 77 -3.95 0.94 3.51
C LEU A 77 -3.98 2.05 2.47
N ARG A 78 -3.45 1.77 1.28
CA ARG A 78 -3.54 2.64 0.10
C ARG A 78 -3.38 1.80 -1.16
N ASP A 79 -4.26 2.00 -2.13
CA ASP A 79 -4.17 1.39 -3.47
C ASP A 79 -4.00 -0.15 -3.45
N GLY A 80 -4.81 -0.83 -2.62
CA GLY A 80 -4.74 -2.29 -2.46
C GLY A 80 -3.51 -2.81 -1.70
N LYS A 81 -2.63 -1.93 -1.24
CA LYS A 81 -1.46 -2.28 -0.45
C LYS A 81 -1.69 -2.02 1.04
N ILE A 82 -1.49 -3.05 1.85
CA ILE A 82 -1.58 -2.99 3.31
C ILE A 82 -0.16 -3.03 3.87
N VAL A 83 0.18 -2.10 4.74
CA VAL A 83 1.51 -1.98 5.32
C VAL A 83 1.43 -2.08 6.84
N PHE A 84 2.14 -3.04 7.40
CA PHE A 84 2.37 -3.13 8.84
C PHE A 84 3.75 -2.59 9.17
N THR A 85 3.83 -1.78 10.20
CA THR A 85 5.10 -1.18 10.62
C THR A 85 5.32 -1.30 12.12
N MET A 86 6.57 -1.53 12.46
CA MET A 86 7.12 -1.39 13.82
C MET A 86 8.05 -0.18 13.94
N VAL A 87 8.33 0.46 12.82
CA VAL A 87 9.02 1.74 12.77
C VAL A 87 7.98 2.83 12.96
N GLY A 88 8.27 3.83 13.79
CA GLY A 88 7.30 4.90 14.04
C GLY A 88 6.84 5.54 12.73
N LYS A 89 5.53 5.74 12.59
CA LYS A 89 4.88 6.26 11.37
C LYS A 89 5.45 7.58 10.85
N GLN A 90 6.08 8.37 11.72
CA GLN A 90 6.72 9.62 11.32
C GLN A 90 7.92 9.43 10.37
N PHE A 91 8.45 8.22 10.27
CA PHE A 91 9.57 7.88 9.37
C PHE A 91 9.12 7.24 8.06
N ILE A 92 7.83 7.09 7.84
CA ILE A 92 7.27 6.38 6.68
C ILE A 92 6.33 7.30 5.92
N ASP A 93 6.60 7.51 4.64
CA ASP A 93 5.70 8.22 3.71
C ASP A 93 4.62 7.25 3.18
N PHE A 94 3.74 6.87 4.08
CA PHE A 94 2.56 6.05 3.79
C PHE A 94 1.48 6.38 4.82
N PRO A 95 0.18 6.33 4.49
CA PRO A 95 -0.90 6.65 5.41
C PRO A 95 -1.09 5.54 6.46
N ILE A 96 -0.26 5.56 7.51
CA ILE A 96 -0.39 4.69 8.68
C ILE A 96 -1.39 5.34 9.64
N ASN A 97 -2.65 4.96 9.53
CA ASN A 97 -3.78 5.60 10.23
C ASN A 97 -4.61 4.64 11.08
N HIS A 98 -4.25 3.37 11.11
CA HIS A 98 -4.87 2.36 11.95
C HIS A 98 -3.94 1.92 13.07
N LEU A 99 -4.52 1.55 14.21
CA LEU A 99 -3.84 0.95 15.35
C LEU A 99 -4.71 -0.15 15.93
N THR A 100 -4.36 -1.39 15.68
CA THR A 100 -5.05 -2.54 16.27
C THR A 100 -4.26 -3.07 17.44
N ARG A 101 -4.86 -3.08 18.64
CA ARG A 101 -4.21 -3.54 19.87
C ARG A 101 -4.04 -5.06 19.85
N TYR A 102 -3.05 -5.56 20.60
CA TYR A 102 -2.85 -6.99 20.79
C TYR A 102 -4.10 -7.64 21.42
N GLY A 103 -4.57 -8.72 20.83
CA GLY A 103 -5.79 -9.42 21.21
C GLY A 103 -7.08 -8.77 20.73
N GLN A 104 -7.00 -7.80 19.80
CA GLN A 104 -8.17 -7.12 19.23
C GLN A 104 -8.21 -7.26 17.70
N GLN A 105 -9.35 -6.91 17.14
CA GLN A 105 -9.57 -6.88 15.69
C GLN A 105 -10.21 -5.55 15.27
N GLU A 106 -10.00 -5.20 14.02
CA GLU A 106 -10.59 -4.03 13.37
C GLU A 106 -11.21 -4.46 12.04
N SER A 107 -12.39 -3.97 11.71
CA SER A 107 -13.10 -4.30 10.47
C SER A 107 -13.15 -3.08 9.56
N VAL A 108 -12.81 -3.27 8.28
CA VAL A 108 -12.81 -2.21 7.26
C VAL A 108 -13.57 -2.70 6.04
N SER A 109 -14.49 -1.89 5.52
CA SER A 109 -15.16 -2.16 4.25
C SER A 109 -14.25 -1.71 3.11
N LEU A 110 -13.97 -2.60 2.17
CA LEU A 110 -13.05 -2.36 1.06
C LEU A 110 -13.68 -2.75 -0.28
N PRO A 111 -13.31 -2.06 -1.37
CA PRO A 111 -13.67 -2.50 -2.72
C PRO A 111 -13.24 -3.94 -2.98
N ALA A 112 -14.05 -4.70 -3.69
CA ALA A 112 -13.65 -6.03 -4.13
C ALA A 112 -12.42 -5.95 -5.04
N GLY A 113 -11.42 -6.80 -4.79
CA GLY A 113 -10.16 -6.74 -5.52
C GLY A 113 -9.04 -7.51 -4.85
N GLU A 114 -7.87 -7.46 -5.46
CA GLU A 114 -6.64 -8.04 -4.91
C GLU A 114 -5.97 -7.08 -3.95
N TYR A 115 -5.53 -7.60 -2.82
CA TYR A 115 -4.82 -6.88 -1.77
C TYR A 115 -3.50 -7.55 -1.45
N ARG A 116 -2.50 -6.74 -1.10
CA ARG A 116 -1.13 -7.19 -0.88
C ARG A 116 -0.57 -6.63 0.40
N VAL A 117 0.01 -7.48 1.22
CA VAL A 117 0.63 -7.10 2.49
C VAL A 117 2.13 -6.91 2.30
N THR A 118 2.61 -5.74 2.68
CA THR A 118 4.03 -5.43 2.73
C THR A 118 4.47 -5.30 4.17
N GLY A 119 5.46 -6.09 4.55
CA GLY A 119 6.12 -5.99 5.84
C GLY A 119 7.33 -5.06 5.77
N ILE A 120 7.58 -4.34 6.85
CA ILE A 120 8.78 -3.53 7.03
C ILE A 120 9.59 -4.14 8.16
N GLY A 121 10.82 -4.51 7.87
CA GLY A 121 11.77 -5.00 8.84
C GLY A 121 12.92 -4.02 9.07
N LEU A 122 13.51 -4.09 10.26
CA LEU A 122 14.64 -3.27 10.64
C LEU A 122 15.65 -4.12 11.42
N GLU A 123 16.83 -4.27 10.86
CA GLU A 123 17.99 -4.85 11.55
C GLU A 123 18.82 -3.72 12.15
N MET A 124 18.99 -3.76 13.46
CA MET A 124 19.76 -2.72 14.15
C MET A 124 21.24 -3.12 14.13
N HIS A 125 22.00 -2.39 13.33
CA HIS A 125 23.46 -2.47 13.30
C HIS A 125 24.09 -1.36 14.17
N THR A 126 25.41 -1.39 14.33
CA THR A 126 26.24 -0.53 15.18
C THR A 126 26.22 0.97 14.89
N SER A 127 25.19 1.50 14.28
CA SER A 127 25.09 2.91 13.90
C SER A 127 24.13 3.68 14.80
N PHE A 128 24.57 4.84 15.30
CA PHE A 128 23.81 5.67 16.21
C PHE A 128 22.87 6.70 15.53
N SER A 129 23.01 6.92 14.21
CA SER A 129 22.09 7.84 13.52
C SER A 129 20.95 7.09 12.89
N VAL A 130 19.73 7.60 13.06
CA VAL A 130 18.50 7.03 12.47
C VAL A 130 18.66 6.81 10.97
N LYS A 131 19.23 7.79 10.25
CA LYS A 131 19.48 7.69 8.82
C LYS A 131 20.34 6.48 8.47
N LYS A 132 21.45 6.27 9.17
CA LYS A 132 22.35 5.13 8.92
C LYS A 132 21.73 3.79 9.31
N VAL A 133 20.91 3.75 10.37
CA VAL A 133 20.16 2.56 10.76
C VAL A 133 19.18 2.18 9.65
N LEU A 134 18.43 3.14 9.13
CA LEU A 134 17.51 2.92 8.02
C LEU A 134 18.25 2.48 6.74
N GLU A 135 19.29 3.20 6.33
CA GLU A 135 20.05 2.91 5.11
C GLU A 135 20.68 1.51 5.10
N ARG A 136 21.13 1.02 6.26
CA ARG A 136 21.86 -0.26 6.37
C ARG A 136 20.99 -1.42 6.82
N GLY A 137 19.97 -1.15 7.63
CA GLY A 137 19.21 -2.17 8.30
C GLY A 137 17.76 -2.29 7.83
N ALA A 138 17.16 -1.25 7.26
CA ALA A 138 15.77 -1.31 6.83
C ALA A 138 15.61 -2.11 5.54
N PHE A 139 14.53 -2.88 5.47
CA PHE A 139 14.17 -3.66 4.30
C PHE A 139 12.65 -3.83 4.21
N PHE A 140 12.20 -4.18 3.02
CA PHE A 140 10.79 -4.46 2.72
C PHE A 140 10.63 -5.92 2.31
N ASN A 141 9.60 -6.56 2.84
CA ASN A 141 9.06 -7.82 2.35
C ASN A 141 7.80 -7.48 1.56
N GLU A 142 8.00 -7.14 0.30
CA GLU A 142 6.91 -6.75 -0.59
C GLU A 142 6.08 -7.97 -0.96
N ASP A 143 4.75 -7.79 -1.01
CA ASP A 143 3.80 -8.83 -1.37
C ASP A 143 3.96 -10.13 -0.55
N ALA A 144 4.35 -9.99 0.73
CA ALA A 144 4.56 -11.13 1.62
C ALA A 144 3.31 -12.02 1.73
N VAL A 145 2.13 -11.41 1.68
CA VAL A 145 0.83 -12.09 1.60
C VAL A 145 0.00 -11.41 0.54
N VAL A 146 -0.61 -12.19 -0.36
CA VAL A 146 -1.54 -11.72 -1.38
C VAL A 146 -2.87 -12.43 -1.19
N PHE A 147 -3.98 -11.68 -1.21
CA PHE A 147 -5.33 -12.22 -1.03
C PHE A 147 -6.36 -11.38 -1.78
N ARG A 148 -7.58 -11.89 -1.84
CA ARG A 148 -8.69 -11.24 -2.54
C ARG A 148 -9.82 -10.91 -1.57
N ILE A 149 -10.36 -9.71 -1.69
CA ILE A 149 -11.62 -9.32 -1.08
C ILE A 149 -12.73 -9.60 -2.10
N GLU A 150 -13.69 -10.41 -1.72
CA GLU A 150 -14.85 -10.72 -2.54
C GLU A 150 -16.07 -9.89 -2.10
N PRO A 151 -16.97 -9.56 -3.05
CA PRO A 151 -18.20 -8.81 -2.73
C PRO A 151 -19.03 -9.50 -1.66
N GLY A 152 -19.42 -8.75 -0.62
CA GLY A 152 -20.29 -9.23 0.45
C GLY A 152 -19.69 -10.29 1.37
N ARG A 153 -18.41 -10.66 1.17
CA ARG A 153 -17.72 -11.64 2.01
C ARG A 153 -16.76 -10.99 3.00
N THR A 154 -16.43 -11.76 4.03
CA THR A 154 -15.44 -11.37 5.04
C THR A 154 -14.15 -12.15 4.82
N THR A 155 -13.04 -11.44 4.77
CA THR A 155 -11.68 -12.01 4.74
C THR A 155 -10.96 -11.57 6.00
N THR A 156 -10.34 -12.50 6.73
CA THR A 156 -9.57 -12.18 7.95
C THR A 156 -8.08 -12.24 7.65
N LEU A 157 -7.40 -11.12 7.84
CA LEU A 157 -5.95 -11.03 7.88
C LEU A 157 -5.52 -11.12 9.34
N SER A 158 -4.94 -12.26 9.73
CA SER A 158 -4.51 -12.53 11.09
C SER A 158 -3.02 -12.27 11.24
N ILE A 159 -2.64 -11.46 12.21
CA ILE A 159 -1.26 -11.15 12.57
C ILE A 159 -0.96 -11.74 13.95
N ASP A 160 0.03 -12.62 14.01
CA ASP A 160 0.48 -13.29 15.24
C ASP A 160 1.85 -12.69 15.66
N PRO A 161 1.90 -11.86 16.70
CA PRO A 161 3.14 -11.26 17.18
C PRO A 161 3.87 -12.21 18.14
N VAL A 162 5.02 -12.72 17.72
CA VAL A 162 5.90 -13.57 18.52
C VAL A 162 7.07 -12.75 19.05
N ILE A 163 7.12 -12.55 20.36
CA ILE A 163 8.13 -11.69 20.99
C ILE A 163 9.44 -12.45 21.14
N GLY A 164 10.45 -12.01 20.43
CA GLY A 164 11.84 -12.46 20.57
C GLY A 164 12.64 -11.55 21.52
N LYS A 165 13.77 -12.05 21.98
CA LYS A 165 14.75 -11.27 22.73
C LYS A 165 15.97 -11.05 21.85
N ASP A 166 16.33 -9.79 21.66
CA ASP A 166 17.56 -9.41 21.02
C ASP A 166 18.46 -8.61 21.96
N ALA A 167 19.77 -8.69 21.78
CA ALA A 167 20.75 -7.99 22.60
C ALA A 167 21.65 -7.14 21.70
N ILE A 168 21.54 -5.82 21.86
CA ILE A 168 22.33 -4.85 21.10
C ILE A 168 23.11 -4.00 22.10
N PHE A 169 24.42 -3.99 22.04
CA PHE A 169 25.31 -3.23 22.91
C PHE A 169 25.06 -3.44 24.41
N GLY A 170 24.82 -4.68 24.83
CA GLY A 170 24.55 -5.01 26.23
C GLY A 170 23.14 -4.62 26.71
N SER A 171 22.33 -3.98 25.87
CA SER A 171 20.94 -3.73 26.15
C SER A 171 20.04 -4.82 25.58
N THR A 172 19.04 -5.22 26.36
CA THR A 172 18.06 -6.21 25.89
C THR A 172 16.87 -5.50 25.27
N PHE A 173 16.52 -5.94 24.05
CA PHE A 173 15.34 -5.49 23.32
C PHE A 173 14.38 -6.66 23.15
N TYR A 174 13.09 -6.37 23.21
CA TYR A 174 12.03 -7.32 22.94
C TYR A 174 11.36 -6.90 21.63
N VAL A 175 11.66 -7.66 20.58
CA VAL A 175 11.20 -7.34 19.22
C VAL A 175 10.21 -8.40 18.78
N PRO A 176 8.99 -8.05 18.38
CA PRO A 176 8.05 -9.01 17.82
C PRO A 176 8.41 -9.37 16.37
N THR A 177 8.35 -10.66 16.08
CA THR A 177 8.19 -11.17 14.72
C THR A 177 6.71 -11.21 14.42
N LEU A 178 6.30 -10.58 13.33
CA LEU A 178 4.91 -10.52 12.89
C LEU A 178 4.66 -11.64 11.88
N LEU A 179 3.88 -12.64 12.26
CA LEU A 179 3.49 -13.72 11.37
C LEU A 179 2.10 -13.43 10.81
N ALA A 180 2.01 -13.18 9.49
CA ALA A 180 0.75 -12.91 8.82
C ALA A 180 0.19 -14.16 8.15
N SER A 181 -1.12 -14.36 8.27
CA SER A 181 -1.87 -15.38 7.55
C SER A 181 -3.25 -14.84 7.16
N VAL A 182 -3.83 -15.38 6.11
CA VAL A 182 -5.19 -15.05 5.68
C VAL A 182 -6.08 -16.24 5.91
N VAL A 183 -7.24 -15.99 6.49
CA VAL A 183 -8.32 -16.95 6.67
C VAL A 183 -9.50 -16.46 5.83
N GLY A 184 -9.79 -17.17 4.75
CA GLY A 184 -10.98 -16.97 3.93
C GLY A 184 -11.95 -18.15 4.12
N ASP A 185 -13.05 -18.11 3.39
CA ASP A 185 -14.07 -19.18 3.48
C ASP A 185 -13.57 -20.57 3.03
N ALA A 186 -12.49 -20.64 2.25
CA ALA A 186 -12.00 -21.88 1.67
C ALA A 186 -10.66 -22.35 2.21
N ASP A 187 -9.71 -21.47 2.51
CA ASP A 187 -8.32 -21.85 2.85
C ASP A 187 -7.66 -20.87 3.83
N ALA A 188 -6.97 -21.42 4.81
CA ALA A 188 -6.03 -20.67 5.64
C ALA A 188 -4.63 -20.75 5.01
N THR A 189 -3.99 -19.62 4.79
CA THR A 189 -2.59 -19.60 4.33
C THR A 189 -1.64 -19.93 5.47
N ALA A 190 -0.49 -20.53 5.14
CA ALA A 190 0.58 -20.71 6.13
C ALA A 190 1.07 -19.34 6.62
N PRO A 191 1.39 -19.20 7.93
CA PRO A 191 1.92 -17.94 8.46
C PRO A 191 3.24 -17.54 7.81
N VAL A 192 3.34 -16.28 7.36
CA VAL A 192 4.52 -15.72 6.70
C VAL A 192 5.08 -14.58 7.56
N PRO A 193 6.39 -14.54 7.84
CA PRO A 193 6.99 -13.46 8.62
C PRO A 193 7.03 -12.17 7.79
N LEU A 194 6.46 -11.08 8.33
CA LEU A 194 6.42 -9.78 7.67
C LEU A 194 7.71 -8.98 7.84
N ASN A 195 8.38 -9.11 8.98
CA ASN A 195 9.50 -8.25 9.39
C ASN A 195 10.79 -9.02 9.66
N VAL A 196 10.93 -10.19 9.10
CA VAL A 196 12.18 -10.97 9.12
C VAL A 196 12.78 -10.95 7.72
N ARG A 197 14.09 -10.70 7.63
CA ARG A 197 14.79 -10.67 6.35
C ARG A 197 14.83 -12.08 5.74
N GLY A 198 14.38 -12.17 4.51
CA GLY A 198 14.41 -13.37 3.68
C GLY A 198 15.15 -13.13 2.35
N PRO A 199 15.27 -14.16 1.52
CA PRO A 199 15.96 -14.06 0.22
C PRO A 199 15.32 -13.03 -0.74
N ALA A 200 14.01 -12.82 -0.62
CA ALA A 200 13.26 -11.85 -1.43
C ALA A 200 13.16 -10.45 -0.82
N SER A 201 13.77 -10.23 0.36
CA SER A 201 13.72 -8.92 1.01
C SER A 201 14.52 -7.89 0.22
N ILE A 202 13.93 -6.72 0.03
CA ILE A 202 14.53 -5.61 -0.71
C ILE A 202 15.08 -4.59 0.30
N ALA A 203 16.38 -4.36 0.29
CA ALA A 203 16.97 -3.35 1.16
C ALA A 203 16.46 -1.95 0.79
N TRP A 204 16.27 -1.06 1.78
CA TRP A 204 15.71 0.26 1.54
C TRP A 204 16.37 1.04 0.40
N PRO A 205 17.71 1.14 0.27
CA PRO A 205 18.30 1.89 -0.82
C PRO A 205 17.98 1.38 -2.23
N GLN A 206 17.60 0.10 -2.35
CA GLN A 206 17.23 -0.53 -3.63
C GLN A 206 15.71 -0.59 -3.85
N TYR A 207 14.92 -0.22 -2.84
CA TYR A 207 13.48 -0.28 -2.95
C TYR A 207 12.93 0.88 -3.80
N THR A 208 12.22 0.53 -4.86
CA THR A 208 11.62 1.49 -5.82
C THR A 208 10.10 1.60 -5.69
N GLY A 209 9.50 0.87 -4.75
CA GLY A 209 8.06 0.88 -4.51
C GLY A 209 7.54 2.18 -3.88
N PRO A 210 6.23 2.25 -3.59
CA PRO A 210 5.56 3.47 -3.15
C PRO A 210 5.85 3.87 -1.69
N LEU A 211 6.49 2.98 -0.92
CA LEU A 211 6.87 3.26 0.46
C LEU A 211 8.22 3.94 0.51
N LYS A 212 8.33 5.03 1.25
CA LYS A 212 9.61 5.72 1.44
C LYS A 212 9.86 5.96 2.92
N PHE A 213 11.10 5.76 3.36
CA PHE A 213 11.50 6.29 4.64
C PHE A 213 11.80 7.77 4.51
N VAL A 214 11.24 8.56 5.42
CA VAL A 214 11.47 9.99 5.53
C VAL A 214 12.40 10.21 6.71
N ALA A 215 13.68 10.43 6.46
CA ALA A 215 14.60 10.88 7.50
C ALA A 215 14.30 12.36 7.80
N LYS A 216 13.73 12.64 8.96
CA LYS A 216 13.63 13.99 9.51
C LYS A 216 14.89 14.35 10.27
#